data_77ef6344f801b2b6631f88bee179473d
#
_entry.id   77ef6344f801b2b6631f88bee179473d
#
_cell.length_a   1.000
_cell.length_b   1.000
_cell.length_c   1.000
_cell.angle_alpha   90.00
_cell.angle_beta   90.00
_cell.angle_gamma   90.00
#
_symmetry.space_group_name_H-M   'P 1'
#
loop_
_entity.id
_entity.type
_entity.pdbx_description
1 polymer ?
#
loop_
_entity_poly.entity_id
_entity_poly.type
_entity_poly.pdbx_seq_one_letter_code
_entity_poly.pdbx_strand_id
1 'polypeptide(L)'
;MLFKYKSVYVPQVDEMDCGVACLAMILKQYHSRVSLAHLRHEARTNLEGTTALGLVKTAQKFNFKTEAVKADMSLFDENSIQYPFIAHVLKQGELLHYYVVLKNAKNYLVIADPDPSVGVVKMPKDKFAQEWTGVALFMVPNEDFEPIKEKKNNLWSLFPYMFKQKRLMINIILAALLMTIISICSSYFVQGIIDTYIPDGTYQTLSILAVGLLIAYVFNSIFSYGQNFLLNILGQRLSIDLNLRYIRHIFELPMEFFVTRRTGEITSRFSDASRIIDALASTVISLFLDLSIVIVMGLVLAAQNMTLFGITLLALPIYAVVILGFTKKFEKLNDEQMESNAVLSSSVIEDIQGIETIKALNSENTRYRRIDSQFVDYLKKSFKYSKTESLQTALKTFIQLSLNVIVLWVGAKIVIQGQLSIGQLMTFNALLAYFIDPLQSIINLQPRLQSASVAQNRLNEVYQVKSEFNQKATIEDRKLLEGNIEYKNVDYSYGYGTDVLKDINLKISQGEKLTIVGMSGSGKSTMVKLLVDFFSPSKGQVTLNRHATSEIDKHTLRSYVNYVPQTPYIFSGTVKDIWS
;
A
#
# COMPACT_ATOMS: atom_id res chain seq x y z
N MET A 1 23.78 4.92 16.19
CA MET A 1 23.42 3.66 16.90
C MET A 1 22.01 3.17 16.55
N LEU A 2 20.99 4.02 16.46
CA LEU A 2 19.63 3.63 16.04
C LEU A 2 19.55 3.15 14.57
N PHE A 3 20.43 3.62 13.68
CA PHE A 3 20.44 3.21 12.27
C PHE A 3 20.62 1.70 12.05
N LYS A 4 21.38 1.02 12.92
CA LYS A 4 21.58 -0.44 12.85
C LYS A 4 20.26 -1.21 13.06
N TYR A 5 19.38 -0.71 13.90
CA TYR A 5 18.11 -1.37 14.24
C TYR A 5 16.97 -1.02 13.28
N LYS A 6 17.08 0.11 12.55
CA LYS A 6 16.12 0.45 11.50
C LYS A 6 16.07 -0.55 10.34
N SER A 7 17.19 -1.25 10.08
CA SER A 7 17.23 -2.30 9.05
C SER A 7 16.36 -3.51 9.38
N VAL A 8 16.13 -3.77 10.66
CA VAL A 8 15.34 -4.90 11.16
C VAL A 8 13.86 -4.54 11.32
N TYR A 9 13.53 -3.26 11.42
CA TYR A 9 12.19 -2.77 11.65
C TYR A 9 11.18 -3.25 10.58
N VAL A 10 10.02 -3.68 11.05
CA VAL A 10 8.84 -4.05 10.24
C VAL A 10 7.63 -3.36 10.86
N PRO A 11 7.01 -2.40 10.16
CA PRO A 11 5.80 -1.76 10.67
C PRO A 11 4.61 -2.73 10.60
N GLN A 12 3.67 -2.58 11.53
CA GLN A 12 2.36 -3.20 11.38
C GLN A 12 1.62 -2.56 10.20
N VAL A 13 0.73 -3.32 9.59
CA VAL A 13 -0.09 -2.86 8.45
C VAL A 13 -1.52 -2.58 8.90
N ASP A 14 -2.02 -3.40 9.80
CA ASP A 14 -3.34 -3.27 10.41
C ASP A 14 -3.19 -3.22 11.94
N GLU A 15 -4.21 -2.71 12.65
CA GLU A 15 -4.17 -2.55 14.12
C GLU A 15 -3.88 -3.87 14.85
N MET A 16 -4.33 -5.01 14.31
CA MET A 16 -4.18 -6.33 14.92
C MET A 16 -2.84 -7.00 14.62
N ASP A 17 -1.96 -6.36 13.85
CA ASP A 17 -0.70 -6.95 13.38
C ASP A 17 0.48 -6.74 14.34
N CYS A 18 0.32 -6.04 15.45
CA CYS A 18 1.43 -5.68 16.34
C CYS A 18 2.27 -6.91 16.76
N GLY A 19 1.64 -8.02 17.11
CA GLY A 19 2.33 -9.25 17.49
C GLY A 19 3.10 -9.88 16.34
N VAL A 20 2.45 -10.07 15.19
CA VAL A 20 3.10 -10.69 14.00
C VAL A 20 4.16 -9.78 13.40
N ALA A 21 4.03 -8.44 13.50
CA ALA A 21 5.06 -7.51 13.09
C ALA A 21 6.31 -7.62 14.01
N CYS A 22 6.10 -7.80 15.31
CA CYS A 22 7.20 -8.09 16.24
C CYS A 22 7.89 -9.42 15.89
N LEU A 23 7.14 -10.48 15.59
CA LEU A 23 7.71 -11.74 15.15
C LEU A 23 8.47 -11.60 13.82
N ALA A 24 7.94 -10.83 12.86
CA ALA A 24 8.61 -10.52 11.61
C ALA A 24 9.95 -9.79 11.83
N MET A 25 10.03 -8.89 12.82
CA MET A 25 11.28 -8.23 13.21
C MET A 25 12.30 -9.22 13.78
N ILE A 26 11.86 -10.16 14.63
CA ILE A 26 12.73 -11.25 15.14
C ILE A 26 13.26 -12.09 13.98
N LEU A 27 12.39 -12.58 13.10
CA LEU A 27 12.77 -13.38 11.92
C LEU A 27 13.76 -12.62 11.03
N LYS A 28 13.52 -11.32 10.81
CA LYS A 28 14.37 -10.46 9.98
C LYS A 28 15.76 -10.23 10.58
N GLN A 29 15.87 -10.20 11.92
CA GLN A 29 17.16 -10.17 12.63
C GLN A 29 18.04 -11.39 12.27
N TYR A 30 17.40 -12.53 12.03
CA TYR A 30 18.04 -13.77 11.61
C TYR A 30 17.96 -14.01 10.09
N HIS A 31 17.94 -12.93 9.31
CA HIS A 31 17.97 -12.92 7.84
C HIS A 31 16.78 -13.55 7.11
N SER A 32 15.70 -13.91 7.82
CA SER A 32 14.46 -14.36 7.21
C SER A 32 13.56 -13.17 6.83
N ARG A 33 12.86 -13.32 5.72
CA ARG A 33 11.83 -12.37 5.28
C ARG A 33 10.55 -13.16 5.03
N VAL A 34 9.61 -13.00 5.94
CA VAL A 34 8.28 -13.62 5.88
C VAL A 34 7.26 -12.48 5.87
N SER A 35 6.22 -12.60 5.06
CA SER A 35 5.15 -11.61 4.98
C SER A 35 4.28 -11.62 6.23
N LEU A 36 3.71 -10.45 6.56
CA LEU A 36 2.76 -10.37 7.68
C LEU A 36 1.53 -11.23 7.43
N ALA A 37 1.05 -11.33 6.18
CA ALA A 37 -0.08 -12.20 5.83
C ALA A 37 0.18 -13.68 6.15
N HIS A 38 1.39 -14.18 5.84
CA HIS A 38 1.79 -15.55 6.18
C HIS A 38 1.85 -15.73 7.70
N LEU A 39 2.50 -14.79 8.39
CA LEU A 39 2.60 -14.85 9.86
C LEU A 39 1.22 -14.73 10.55
N ARG A 40 0.30 -13.90 10.03
CA ARG A 40 -1.09 -13.83 10.53
C ARG A 40 -1.80 -15.17 10.44
N HIS A 41 -1.68 -15.83 9.28
CA HIS A 41 -2.27 -17.15 9.07
C HIS A 41 -1.69 -18.18 10.05
N GLU A 42 -0.37 -18.26 10.15
CA GLU A 42 0.30 -19.21 11.03
C GLU A 42 0.07 -18.94 12.52
N ALA A 43 0.03 -17.66 12.91
CA ALA A 43 -0.25 -17.23 14.28
C ALA A 43 -1.75 -17.23 14.62
N ARG A 44 -2.61 -17.52 13.65
CA ARG A 44 -4.07 -17.48 13.77
C ARG A 44 -4.56 -16.18 14.40
N THR A 45 -4.01 -15.05 13.91
CA THR A 45 -4.40 -13.70 14.35
C THR A 45 -5.87 -13.47 14.03
N ASN A 46 -6.64 -12.98 14.99
CA ASN A 46 -8.07 -12.69 14.85
C ASN A 46 -8.37 -11.19 15.03
N LEU A 47 -9.65 -10.82 15.21
CA LEU A 47 -10.09 -9.44 15.42
C LEU A 47 -9.64 -8.83 16.76
N GLU A 48 -9.17 -9.65 17.71
CA GLU A 48 -8.63 -9.23 19.00
C GLU A 48 -7.10 -9.11 18.97
N GLY A 49 -6.47 -9.50 17.86
CA GLY A 49 -5.02 -9.50 17.67
C GLY A 49 -4.39 -10.89 17.72
N THR A 50 -3.10 -10.96 18.04
CA THR A 50 -2.33 -12.20 18.11
C THR A 50 -2.05 -12.57 19.56
N THR A 51 -2.41 -13.78 19.98
CA THR A 51 -2.09 -14.25 21.32
C THR A 51 -0.59 -14.55 21.47
N ALA A 52 -0.04 -14.44 22.69
CA ALA A 52 1.34 -14.83 22.97
C ALA A 52 1.62 -16.30 22.60
N LEU A 53 0.64 -17.19 22.83
CA LEU A 53 0.73 -18.60 22.42
C LEU A 53 0.80 -18.73 20.89
N GLY A 54 0.03 -17.92 20.15
CA GLY A 54 0.07 -17.88 18.69
C GLY A 54 1.46 -17.49 18.17
N LEU A 55 2.10 -16.48 18.77
CA LEU A 55 3.47 -16.09 18.43
C LEU A 55 4.48 -17.19 18.71
N VAL A 56 4.38 -17.82 19.89
CA VAL A 56 5.26 -18.92 20.29
C VAL A 56 5.12 -20.12 19.34
N LYS A 57 3.89 -20.56 19.05
CA LYS A 57 3.63 -21.69 18.14
C LYS A 57 4.09 -21.39 16.71
N THR A 58 3.91 -20.16 16.26
CA THR A 58 4.38 -19.75 14.93
C THR A 58 5.90 -19.73 14.88
N ALA A 59 6.58 -19.16 15.87
CA ALA A 59 8.04 -19.18 15.92
C ALA A 59 8.59 -20.62 15.94
N GLN A 60 7.96 -21.55 16.64
CA GLN A 60 8.31 -22.97 16.63
C GLN A 60 8.20 -23.61 15.24
N LYS A 61 7.17 -23.26 14.46
CA LYS A 61 7.02 -23.73 13.06
C LYS A 61 8.14 -23.21 12.15
N PHE A 62 8.73 -22.07 12.50
CA PHE A 62 9.91 -21.50 11.81
C PHE A 62 11.24 -21.97 12.40
N ASN A 63 11.25 -23.10 13.13
CA ASN A 63 12.43 -23.71 13.76
C ASN A 63 13.11 -22.81 14.79
N PHE A 64 12.33 -22.05 15.59
CA PHE A 64 12.83 -21.32 16.74
C PHE A 64 12.55 -22.08 18.03
N LYS A 65 13.55 -22.15 18.90
CA LYS A 65 13.34 -22.47 20.32
C LYS A 65 12.73 -21.26 20.99
N THR A 66 11.64 -21.47 21.73
CA THR A 66 10.86 -20.38 22.32
C THR A 66 10.69 -20.60 23.82
N GLU A 67 10.77 -19.53 24.57
CA GLU A 67 10.51 -19.50 26.01
C GLU A 67 9.65 -18.28 26.34
N ALA A 68 8.52 -18.51 27.02
CA ALA A 68 7.63 -17.48 27.47
C ALA A 68 7.73 -17.36 29.00
N VAL A 69 8.15 -16.22 29.51
CA VAL A 69 8.36 -15.99 30.93
C VAL A 69 7.54 -14.81 31.43
N LYS A 70 7.16 -14.86 32.71
CA LYS A 70 6.61 -13.72 33.43
C LYS A 70 7.65 -13.24 34.43
N ALA A 71 8.09 -11.99 34.28
CA ALA A 71 9.16 -11.41 35.07
C ALA A 71 8.83 -9.96 35.42
N ASP A 72 9.63 -9.36 36.28
CA ASP A 72 9.61 -7.95 36.63
C ASP A 72 10.87 -7.23 36.08
N MET A 73 11.05 -5.97 36.43
CA MET A 73 12.17 -5.15 35.93
C MET A 73 13.56 -5.67 36.34
N SER A 74 13.67 -6.58 37.32
CA SER A 74 14.92 -7.25 37.71
C SER A 74 15.47 -8.10 36.58
N LEU A 75 14.62 -8.55 35.66
CA LEU A 75 15.05 -9.22 34.43
C LEU A 75 16.17 -8.46 33.72
N PHE A 76 16.11 -7.14 33.66
CA PHE A 76 17.08 -6.31 32.94
C PHE A 76 18.42 -6.13 33.68
N ASP A 77 18.55 -6.62 34.89
CA ASP A 77 19.79 -6.62 35.66
C ASP A 77 20.62 -7.88 35.41
N GLU A 78 20.03 -8.91 34.80
CA GLU A 78 20.71 -10.13 34.42
C GLU A 78 21.54 -9.95 33.13
N ASN A 79 22.80 -10.43 33.16
CA ASN A 79 23.70 -10.35 32.01
C ASN A 79 23.49 -11.45 30.96
N SER A 80 22.68 -12.47 31.26
CA SER A 80 22.42 -13.64 30.40
C SER A 80 21.31 -13.45 29.38
N ILE A 81 20.60 -12.31 29.39
CA ILE A 81 19.46 -12.07 28.53
C ILE A 81 19.86 -11.95 27.08
N GLN A 82 19.21 -12.72 26.23
CA GLN A 82 19.37 -12.64 24.78
C GLN A 82 18.42 -11.59 24.17
N TYR A 83 19.00 -10.69 23.38
CA TYR A 83 18.26 -9.68 22.61
C TYR A 83 18.34 -10.03 21.11
N PRO A 84 17.26 -9.76 20.32
CA PRO A 84 15.99 -9.17 20.72
C PRO A 84 14.99 -10.19 21.29
N PHE A 85 14.00 -9.70 22.08
CA PHE A 85 12.86 -10.47 22.52
C PHE A 85 11.57 -9.64 22.42
N ILE A 86 10.39 -10.29 22.43
CA ILE A 86 9.09 -9.64 22.35
C ILE A 86 8.54 -9.42 23.75
N ALA A 87 8.14 -8.19 24.09
CA ALA A 87 7.48 -7.82 25.34
C ALA A 87 6.00 -7.51 25.09
N HIS A 88 5.11 -8.07 25.90
CA HIS A 88 3.70 -7.74 25.89
C HIS A 88 3.46 -6.53 26.81
N VAL A 89 2.75 -5.53 26.33
CA VAL A 89 2.56 -4.26 27.00
C VAL A 89 1.10 -3.82 26.99
N LEU A 90 0.74 -2.95 27.94
CA LEU A 90 -0.52 -2.24 27.99
C LEU A 90 -0.24 -0.76 27.71
N LYS A 91 -0.30 -0.36 26.46
CA LYS A 91 0.01 1.00 26.01
C LYS A 91 -1.07 1.96 26.49
N GLN A 92 -0.68 3.02 27.19
CA GLN A 92 -1.58 4.04 27.77
C GLN A 92 -2.64 3.49 28.74
N GLY A 93 -2.43 2.30 29.30
CA GLY A 93 -3.35 1.67 30.25
C GLY A 93 -4.59 1.01 29.64
N GLU A 94 -4.76 1.04 28.34
CA GLU A 94 -5.98 0.53 27.67
C GLU A 94 -5.69 -0.42 26.50
N LEU A 95 -4.62 -0.19 25.73
CA LEU A 95 -4.36 -0.94 24.50
C LEU A 95 -3.35 -2.06 24.73
N LEU A 96 -3.79 -3.31 24.58
CA LEU A 96 -2.90 -4.49 24.53
C LEU A 96 -2.02 -4.41 23.28
N HIS A 97 -0.70 -4.48 23.46
CA HIS A 97 0.27 -4.27 22.39
C HIS A 97 1.54 -5.08 22.60
N TYR A 98 2.40 -5.16 21.58
CA TYR A 98 3.70 -5.82 21.66
C TYR A 98 4.82 -4.88 21.23
N TYR A 99 5.96 -4.94 21.94
CA TYR A 99 7.21 -4.29 21.55
C TYR A 99 8.30 -5.33 21.30
N VAL A 100 9.25 -5.04 20.43
CA VAL A 100 10.51 -5.78 20.38
C VAL A 100 11.56 -5.01 21.19
N VAL A 101 12.08 -5.62 22.24
CA VAL A 101 13.18 -5.06 23.02
C VAL A 101 14.49 -5.43 22.32
N LEU A 102 15.18 -4.44 21.77
CA LEU A 102 16.37 -4.61 20.94
C LEU A 102 17.67 -4.52 21.74
N LYS A 103 17.68 -3.73 22.80
CA LYS A 103 18.87 -3.50 23.64
C LYS A 103 18.48 -2.92 24.99
N ASN A 104 19.19 -3.37 26.03
CA ASN A 104 19.20 -2.74 27.36
C ASN A 104 20.39 -1.78 27.49
N ALA A 105 20.15 -0.58 27.98
CA ALA A 105 21.16 0.41 28.39
C ALA A 105 20.90 0.85 29.84
N LYS A 106 21.85 1.54 30.45
CA LYS A 106 21.79 1.90 31.88
C LYS A 106 20.47 2.57 32.28
N ASN A 107 19.98 3.55 31.52
CA ASN A 107 18.81 4.36 31.86
C ASN A 107 17.64 4.21 30.88
N TYR A 108 17.80 3.47 29.78
CA TYR A 108 16.76 3.32 28.76
C TYR A 108 16.86 1.97 28.05
N LEU A 109 15.75 1.54 27.50
CA LEU A 109 15.67 0.43 26.56
C LEU A 109 15.58 0.97 25.12
N VAL A 110 16.19 0.28 24.18
CA VAL A 110 15.93 0.50 22.75
C VAL A 110 14.83 -0.47 22.37
N ILE A 111 13.67 0.05 22.04
CA ILE A 111 12.53 -0.73 21.64
C ILE A 111 12.18 -0.46 20.16
N ALA A 112 11.60 -1.43 19.51
CA ALA A 112 10.89 -1.26 18.24
C ALA A 112 9.40 -1.46 18.50
N ASP A 113 8.66 -0.37 18.40
CA ASP A 113 7.20 -0.40 18.37
C ASP A 113 6.77 -0.63 16.92
N PRO A 114 5.99 -1.67 16.62
CA PRO A 114 5.51 -1.94 15.26
C PRO A 114 4.60 -0.84 14.71
N ASP A 115 4.07 0.03 15.57
CA ASP A 115 3.33 1.22 15.18
C ASP A 115 4.23 2.17 14.36
N PRO A 116 3.92 2.44 13.07
CA PRO A 116 4.76 3.26 12.20
C PRO A 116 4.94 4.70 12.69
N SER A 117 4.02 5.21 13.52
CA SER A 117 4.13 6.55 14.13
C SER A 117 5.25 6.64 15.16
N VAL A 118 5.58 5.54 15.82
CA VAL A 118 6.60 5.45 16.88
C VAL A 118 7.91 4.87 16.36
N GLY A 119 7.87 3.68 15.77
CA GLY A 119 9.02 2.99 15.20
C GLY A 119 10.09 2.62 16.23
N VAL A 120 11.38 2.76 15.88
CA VAL A 120 12.50 2.42 16.78
C VAL A 120 12.88 3.63 17.65
N VAL A 121 12.65 3.51 18.95
CA VAL A 121 12.86 4.59 19.91
C VAL A 121 13.69 4.17 21.12
N LYS A 122 14.24 5.16 21.82
CA LYS A 122 14.81 4.99 23.16
C LYS A 122 13.71 5.29 24.17
N MET A 123 13.30 4.30 24.95
CA MET A 123 12.26 4.44 25.98
C MET A 123 12.91 4.41 27.36
N PRO A 124 12.63 5.38 28.26
CA PRO A 124 13.05 5.32 29.66
C PRO A 124 12.56 4.04 30.33
N LYS A 125 13.37 3.45 31.22
CA LYS A 125 13.01 2.20 31.92
C LYS A 125 11.73 2.37 32.77
N ASP A 126 11.53 3.53 33.39
CA ASP A 126 10.35 3.81 34.21
C ASP A 126 9.06 3.82 33.37
N LYS A 127 9.10 4.38 32.15
CA LYS A 127 7.96 4.35 31.23
C LYS A 127 7.68 2.93 30.75
N PHE A 128 8.72 2.18 30.39
CA PHE A 128 8.56 0.79 30.00
C PHE A 128 7.95 -0.06 31.13
N ALA A 129 8.39 0.14 32.36
CA ALA A 129 7.86 -0.56 33.53
C ALA A 129 6.37 -0.29 33.78
N GLN A 130 5.88 0.92 33.46
CA GLN A 130 4.46 1.25 33.55
C GLN A 130 3.59 0.56 32.49
N GLU A 131 4.16 0.33 31.30
CA GLU A 131 3.44 -0.27 30.18
C GLU A 131 3.60 -1.81 30.14
N TRP A 132 4.70 -2.35 30.65
CA TRP A 132 5.01 -3.78 30.54
C TRP A 132 4.14 -4.64 31.48
N THR A 133 3.49 -5.68 30.92
CA THR A 133 2.66 -6.62 31.69
C THR A 133 3.46 -7.71 32.42
N GLY A 134 4.79 -7.68 32.30
CA GLY A 134 5.70 -8.68 32.84
C GLY A 134 5.92 -9.88 31.90
N VAL A 135 5.20 -9.98 30.76
CA VAL A 135 5.36 -11.09 29.83
C VAL A 135 6.45 -10.79 28.81
N ALA A 136 7.44 -11.69 28.71
CA ALA A 136 8.51 -11.65 27.72
C ALA A 136 8.56 -12.97 26.94
N LEU A 137 8.70 -12.89 25.62
CA LEU A 137 8.79 -14.03 24.71
C LEU A 137 10.20 -14.04 24.09
N PHE A 138 11.01 -15.00 24.50
CA PHE A 138 12.35 -15.23 23.96
C PHE A 138 12.27 -16.21 22.79
N MET A 139 12.99 -15.90 21.72
CA MET A 139 12.97 -16.69 20.48
C MET A 139 14.37 -16.75 19.90
N VAL A 140 14.94 -17.94 19.82
CA VAL A 140 16.30 -18.19 19.34
C VAL A 140 16.23 -19.27 18.26
N PRO A 141 16.92 -19.11 17.13
CA PRO A 141 16.92 -20.15 16.09
C PRO A 141 17.50 -21.48 16.61
N ASN A 142 16.86 -22.59 16.22
CA ASN A 142 17.38 -23.93 16.41
C ASN A 142 18.55 -24.23 15.45
N GLU A 143 19.23 -25.36 15.65
CA GLU A 143 20.28 -25.84 14.75
C GLU A 143 19.77 -26.08 13.32
N ASP A 144 18.50 -26.49 13.17
CA ASP A 144 17.84 -26.75 11.89
C ASP A 144 17.20 -25.48 11.26
N PHE A 145 17.53 -24.30 11.77
CA PHE A 145 16.95 -23.05 11.24
C PHE A 145 17.56 -22.66 9.89
N GLU A 146 16.73 -22.60 8.87
CA GLU A 146 17.10 -22.05 7.55
C GLU A 146 16.37 -20.72 7.28
N PRO A 147 17.11 -19.66 6.85
CA PRO A 147 16.51 -18.39 6.54
C PRO A 147 15.55 -18.46 5.35
N ILE A 148 14.30 -18.11 5.56
CA ILE A 148 13.27 -18.06 4.52
C ILE A 148 13.28 -16.66 3.87
N LYS A 149 13.28 -16.61 2.54
CA LYS A 149 13.19 -15.37 1.77
C LYS A 149 12.00 -15.42 0.82
N GLU A 150 10.86 -14.94 1.28
CA GLU A 150 9.71 -14.72 0.40
C GLU A 150 9.99 -13.61 -0.62
N LYS A 151 9.51 -13.82 -1.85
CA LYS A 151 9.65 -12.82 -2.93
C LYS A 151 8.82 -11.60 -2.59
N LYS A 152 9.46 -10.44 -2.51
CA LYS A 152 8.76 -9.16 -2.40
C LYS A 152 8.36 -8.72 -3.81
N ASN A 153 7.06 -8.66 -4.07
CA ASN A 153 6.56 -8.03 -5.28
C ASN A 153 6.73 -6.50 -5.12
N ASN A 154 7.61 -5.93 -5.93
CA ASN A 154 7.82 -4.49 -6.00
C ASN A 154 6.88 -3.87 -7.04
N LEU A 155 6.68 -2.54 -7.01
CA LEU A 155 5.98 -1.79 -8.07
C LEU A 155 6.49 -2.13 -9.47
N TRP A 156 7.77 -2.46 -9.61
CA TRP A 156 8.39 -2.92 -10.86
C TRP A 156 7.77 -4.21 -11.42
N SER A 157 7.15 -5.05 -10.58
CA SER A 157 6.43 -6.25 -11.04
C SER A 157 5.16 -5.92 -11.81
N LEU A 158 4.68 -4.66 -11.72
CA LEU A 158 3.52 -4.17 -12.47
C LEU A 158 3.88 -3.59 -13.85
N PHE A 159 5.16 -3.30 -14.09
CA PHE A 159 5.65 -2.79 -15.38
C PHE A 159 5.28 -3.67 -16.59
N PRO A 160 5.33 -5.01 -16.52
CA PRO A 160 4.90 -5.86 -17.63
C PRO A 160 3.45 -5.61 -18.08
N TYR A 161 2.56 -5.19 -17.16
CA TYR A 161 1.18 -4.86 -17.51
C TYR A 161 1.08 -3.59 -18.37
N MET A 162 1.98 -2.63 -18.13
CA MET A 162 2.10 -1.42 -18.94
C MET A 162 2.59 -1.76 -20.35
N PHE A 163 3.59 -2.64 -20.48
CA PHE A 163 4.11 -3.07 -21.80
C PHE A 163 3.10 -3.83 -22.64
N LYS A 164 2.06 -4.44 -22.05
CA LYS A 164 0.93 -5.00 -22.82
C LYS A 164 0.22 -3.94 -23.66
N GLN A 165 0.25 -2.66 -23.25
CA GLN A 165 -0.38 -1.53 -23.91
C GLN A 165 0.61 -0.72 -24.78
N LYS A 166 1.68 -1.35 -25.30
CA LYS A 166 2.78 -0.69 -26.04
C LYS A 166 2.30 0.21 -27.20
N ARG A 167 1.24 -0.17 -27.92
CA ARG A 167 0.69 0.63 -29.03
C ARG A 167 0.12 1.97 -28.52
N LEU A 168 -0.63 1.94 -27.40
CA LEU A 168 -1.13 3.17 -26.79
C LEU A 168 0.01 4.07 -26.34
N MET A 169 1.04 3.49 -25.68
CA MET A 169 2.21 4.24 -25.21
C MET A 169 2.97 4.90 -26.36
N ILE A 170 3.20 4.18 -27.47
CA ILE A 170 3.87 4.72 -28.66
C ILE A 170 3.08 5.91 -29.24
N ASN A 171 1.77 5.80 -29.37
CA ASN A 171 0.93 6.87 -29.90
C ASN A 171 0.93 8.11 -28.97
N ILE A 172 0.93 7.90 -27.66
CA ILE A 172 1.01 8.98 -26.67
C ILE A 172 2.36 9.72 -26.79
N ILE A 173 3.47 8.96 -26.88
CA ILE A 173 4.82 9.53 -27.04
C ILE A 173 4.92 10.29 -28.39
N LEU A 174 4.39 9.72 -29.47
CA LEU A 174 4.41 10.35 -30.79
C LEU A 174 3.64 11.69 -30.75
N ALA A 175 2.45 11.72 -30.15
CA ALA A 175 1.68 12.95 -29.98
C ALA A 175 2.48 14.01 -29.19
N ALA A 176 3.13 13.61 -28.10
CA ALA A 176 3.97 14.51 -27.31
C ALA A 176 5.16 15.09 -28.09
N LEU A 177 5.84 14.24 -28.88
CA LEU A 177 6.95 14.68 -29.73
C LEU A 177 6.49 15.67 -30.82
N LEU A 178 5.33 15.43 -31.44
CA LEU A 178 4.74 16.36 -32.41
C LEU A 178 4.41 17.71 -31.77
N MET A 179 3.81 17.69 -30.57
CA MET A 179 3.55 18.91 -29.81
C MET A 179 4.85 19.64 -29.45
N THR A 180 5.90 18.91 -29.08
CA THR A 180 7.22 19.45 -28.78
C THR A 180 7.84 20.14 -30.00
N ILE A 181 7.72 19.55 -31.19
CA ILE A 181 8.18 20.16 -32.44
C ILE A 181 7.43 21.47 -32.71
N ILE A 182 6.10 21.49 -32.54
CA ILE A 182 5.30 22.73 -32.73
C ILE A 182 5.75 23.80 -31.73
N SER A 183 6.04 23.45 -30.47
CA SER A 183 6.53 24.39 -29.46
C SER A 183 7.91 24.96 -29.81
N ILE A 184 8.81 24.13 -30.36
CA ILE A 184 10.11 24.57 -30.87
C ILE A 184 9.90 25.54 -32.02
N CYS A 185 9.09 25.20 -33.02
CA CYS A 185 8.79 26.09 -34.16
C CYS A 185 8.20 27.44 -33.71
N SER A 186 7.31 27.39 -32.71
CA SER A 186 6.75 28.62 -32.12
C SER A 186 7.82 29.52 -31.48
N SER A 187 8.78 28.93 -30.79
CA SER A 187 9.87 29.67 -30.15
C SER A 187 10.80 30.30 -31.21
N TYR A 188 11.12 29.57 -32.29
CA TYR A 188 11.92 30.09 -33.39
C TYR A 188 11.17 31.14 -34.22
N PHE A 189 9.84 31.12 -34.29
CA PHE A 189 9.05 32.18 -34.90
C PHE A 189 9.24 33.50 -34.14
N VAL A 190 9.27 33.47 -32.81
CA VAL A 190 9.57 34.67 -32.00
C VAL A 190 10.97 35.22 -32.30
N GLN A 191 11.97 34.31 -32.45
CA GLN A 191 13.31 34.70 -32.89
C GLN A 191 13.27 35.41 -34.24
N GLY A 192 12.60 34.84 -35.24
CA GLY A 192 12.47 35.41 -36.57
C GLY A 192 11.80 36.79 -36.57
N ILE A 193 10.79 37.00 -35.70
CA ILE A 193 10.16 38.29 -35.54
C ILE A 193 11.19 39.36 -35.12
N ILE A 194 11.98 39.05 -34.08
CA ILE A 194 12.91 40.02 -33.47
C ILE A 194 14.13 40.25 -34.34
N ASP A 195 14.71 39.20 -34.90
CA ASP A 195 16.02 39.24 -35.58
C ASP A 195 15.90 39.52 -37.06
N THR A 196 14.74 39.26 -37.71
CA THR A 196 14.64 39.29 -39.17
C THR A 196 13.43 40.10 -39.65
N TYR A 197 12.20 39.72 -39.26
CA TYR A 197 11.00 40.25 -39.91
C TYR A 197 10.73 41.73 -39.57
N ILE A 198 11.01 42.15 -38.31
CA ILE A 198 10.87 43.55 -37.90
C ILE A 198 12.00 44.38 -38.48
N PRO A 199 13.29 44.02 -38.38
CA PRO A 199 14.38 44.82 -38.97
C PRO A 199 14.29 44.95 -40.48
N ASP A 200 13.89 43.88 -41.18
CA ASP A 200 13.84 43.83 -42.65
C ASP A 200 12.51 44.34 -43.22
N GLY A 201 11.51 44.64 -42.38
CA GLY A 201 10.20 45.13 -42.81
C GLY A 201 9.39 44.12 -43.65
N THR A 202 9.59 42.83 -43.49
CA THR A 202 9.03 41.76 -44.34
C THR A 202 7.61 41.34 -43.92
N TYR A 203 6.61 42.20 -44.10
CA TYR A 203 5.22 41.99 -43.66
C TYR A 203 4.56 40.75 -44.25
N GLN A 204 4.82 40.42 -45.54
CA GLN A 204 4.20 39.29 -46.23
C GLN A 204 4.68 37.96 -45.62
N THR A 205 6.00 37.80 -45.42
CA THR A 205 6.61 36.63 -44.83
C THR A 205 6.12 36.43 -43.39
N LEU A 206 6.09 37.49 -42.59
CA LEU A 206 5.58 37.48 -41.24
C LEU A 206 4.12 37.02 -41.19
N SER A 207 3.25 37.52 -42.08
CA SER A 207 1.84 37.15 -42.13
C SER A 207 1.64 35.69 -42.52
N ILE A 208 2.38 35.18 -43.50
CA ILE A 208 2.31 33.78 -43.92
C ILE A 208 2.73 32.85 -42.78
N LEU A 209 3.84 33.16 -42.11
CA LEU A 209 4.33 32.35 -40.99
C LEU A 209 3.41 32.40 -39.76
N ALA A 210 2.81 33.57 -39.48
CA ALA A 210 1.82 33.71 -38.42
C ALA A 210 0.58 32.85 -38.67
N VAL A 211 0.04 32.88 -39.91
CA VAL A 211 -1.09 31.99 -40.29
C VAL A 211 -0.69 30.52 -40.21
N GLY A 212 0.51 30.16 -40.70
CA GLY A 212 1.03 28.82 -40.58
C GLY A 212 1.15 28.32 -39.14
N LEU A 213 1.60 29.19 -38.23
CA LEU A 213 1.69 28.89 -36.80
C LEU A 213 0.31 28.75 -36.14
N LEU A 214 -0.67 29.58 -36.51
CA LEU A 214 -2.05 29.45 -36.04
C LEU A 214 -2.63 28.09 -36.46
N ILE A 215 -2.40 27.65 -37.69
CA ILE A 215 -2.79 26.32 -38.16
C ILE A 215 -2.06 25.24 -37.33
N ALA A 216 -0.76 25.39 -37.09
CA ALA A 216 0.01 24.44 -36.26
C ALA A 216 -0.54 24.36 -34.83
N TYR A 217 -1.02 25.47 -34.24
CA TYR A 217 -1.66 25.46 -32.92
C TYR A 217 -3.01 24.74 -32.91
N VAL A 218 -3.77 24.77 -34.01
CA VAL A 218 -4.97 23.91 -34.14
C VAL A 218 -4.56 22.43 -34.07
N PHE A 219 -3.53 22.01 -34.81
CA PHE A 219 -3.00 20.66 -34.73
C PHE A 219 -2.46 20.33 -33.33
N ASN A 220 -1.75 21.25 -32.68
CA ASN A 220 -1.28 21.11 -31.31
C ASN A 220 -2.43 20.80 -30.35
N SER A 221 -3.55 21.52 -30.48
CA SER A 221 -4.75 21.29 -29.67
C SER A 221 -5.37 19.92 -29.93
N ILE A 222 -5.42 19.48 -31.20
CA ILE A 222 -5.90 18.15 -31.58
C ILE A 222 -4.99 17.06 -31.00
N PHE A 223 -3.67 17.21 -31.11
CA PHE A 223 -2.71 16.25 -30.53
C PHE A 223 -2.78 16.22 -29.02
N SER A 224 -2.94 17.37 -28.35
CA SER A 224 -3.12 17.46 -26.91
C SER A 224 -4.40 16.74 -26.46
N TYR A 225 -5.52 16.95 -27.15
CA TYR A 225 -6.76 16.23 -26.88
C TYR A 225 -6.57 14.71 -27.09
N GLY A 226 -6.00 14.32 -28.23
CA GLY A 226 -5.73 12.90 -28.52
C GLY A 226 -4.82 12.24 -27.49
N GLN A 227 -3.76 12.92 -27.07
CA GLN A 227 -2.85 12.44 -26.03
C GLN A 227 -3.57 12.22 -24.69
N ASN A 228 -4.33 13.23 -24.23
CA ASN A 228 -5.09 13.12 -22.97
C ASN A 228 -6.17 12.02 -23.05
N PHE A 229 -6.84 11.90 -24.19
CA PHE A 229 -7.80 10.81 -24.42
C PHE A 229 -7.16 9.43 -24.34
N LEU A 230 -5.99 9.24 -24.97
CA LEU A 230 -5.25 7.97 -24.91
C LEU A 230 -4.72 7.68 -23.49
N LEU A 231 -4.27 8.71 -22.74
CA LEU A 231 -3.87 8.58 -21.34
C LEU A 231 -5.03 8.13 -20.47
N ASN A 232 -6.23 8.70 -20.67
CA ASN A 232 -7.44 8.27 -19.95
C ASN A 232 -7.80 6.81 -20.26
N ILE A 233 -7.72 6.38 -21.54
CA ILE A 233 -7.93 4.98 -21.91
C ILE A 233 -6.90 4.06 -21.22
N LEU A 234 -5.64 4.47 -21.18
CA LEU A 234 -4.58 3.70 -20.52
C LEU A 234 -4.88 3.54 -19.02
N GLY A 235 -5.23 4.65 -18.34
CA GLY A 235 -5.63 4.63 -16.94
C GLY A 235 -6.83 3.71 -16.66
N GLN A 236 -7.88 3.81 -17.48
CA GLN A 236 -9.06 2.94 -17.37
C GLN A 236 -8.74 1.46 -17.55
N ARG A 237 -7.93 1.09 -18.56
CA ARG A 237 -7.53 -0.31 -18.79
C ARG A 237 -6.71 -0.88 -17.64
N LEU A 238 -5.78 -0.08 -17.08
CA LEU A 238 -5.02 -0.48 -15.89
C LEU A 238 -5.94 -0.63 -14.68
N SER A 239 -6.93 0.27 -14.54
CA SER A 239 -7.93 0.23 -13.47
C SER A 239 -8.76 -1.05 -13.52
N ILE A 240 -9.30 -1.39 -14.68
CA ILE A 240 -10.09 -2.61 -14.88
C ILE A 240 -9.25 -3.85 -14.53
N ASP A 241 -8.03 -3.94 -15.07
CA ASP A 241 -7.16 -5.10 -14.84
C ASP A 241 -6.81 -5.29 -13.35
N LEU A 242 -6.48 -4.23 -12.62
CA LEU A 242 -6.10 -4.31 -11.21
C LEU A 242 -7.30 -4.53 -10.29
N ASN A 243 -8.38 -3.76 -10.48
CA ASN A 243 -9.54 -3.82 -9.60
C ASN A 243 -10.32 -5.14 -9.77
N LEU A 244 -10.54 -5.59 -11.00
CA LEU A 244 -11.27 -6.85 -11.23
C LEU A 244 -10.45 -8.06 -10.77
N ARG A 245 -9.13 -8.04 -10.89
CA ARG A 245 -8.28 -9.09 -10.33
C ARG A 245 -8.35 -9.13 -8.81
N TYR A 246 -8.33 -7.96 -8.18
CA TYR A 246 -8.46 -7.87 -6.73
C TYR A 246 -9.79 -8.46 -6.26
N ILE A 247 -10.90 -8.03 -6.86
CA ILE A 247 -12.24 -8.53 -6.51
C ILE A 247 -12.36 -10.04 -6.76
N ARG A 248 -11.87 -10.53 -7.90
CA ARG A 248 -11.86 -11.97 -8.18
C ARG A 248 -11.07 -12.72 -7.10
N HIS A 249 -9.87 -12.25 -6.77
CA HIS A 249 -9.05 -12.89 -5.75
C HIS A 249 -9.73 -12.87 -4.38
N ILE A 250 -10.38 -11.77 -3.99
CA ILE A 250 -11.16 -11.69 -2.75
C ILE A 250 -12.23 -12.79 -2.70
N PHE A 251 -13.00 -12.99 -3.77
CA PHE A 251 -14.02 -14.04 -3.81
C PHE A 251 -13.45 -15.47 -3.76
N GLU A 252 -12.19 -15.63 -4.07
CA GLU A 252 -11.50 -16.91 -4.02
C GLU A 252 -10.81 -17.18 -2.66
N LEU A 253 -10.82 -16.22 -1.72
CA LEU A 253 -10.16 -16.38 -0.43
C LEU A 253 -10.98 -17.25 0.53
N PRO A 254 -10.30 -18.02 1.41
CA PRO A 254 -10.97 -18.87 2.39
C PRO A 254 -11.75 -18.04 3.42
N MET A 255 -12.81 -18.62 3.97
CA MET A 255 -13.68 -17.95 4.95
C MET A 255 -12.92 -17.44 6.18
N GLU A 256 -11.84 -18.11 6.57
CA GLU A 256 -10.95 -17.71 7.66
C GLU A 256 -10.39 -16.30 7.47
N PHE A 257 -10.11 -15.90 6.23
CA PHE A 257 -9.65 -14.55 5.89
C PHE A 257 -10.68 -13.49 6.29
N PHE A 258 -11.96 -13.73 6.02
CA PHE A 258 -13.04 -12.77 6.28
C PHE A 258 -13.40 -12.67 7.76
N VAL A 259 -13.33 -13.77 8.49
CA VAL A 259 -13.65 -13.81 9.93
C VAL A 259 -12.55 -13.12 10.76
N THR A 260 -11.32 -13.11 10.26
CA THR A 260 -10.16 -12.54 10.96
C THR A 260 -9.87 -11.08 10.60
N ARG A 261 -10.65 -10.47 9.71
CA ARG A 261 -10.46 -9.07 9.26
C ARG A 261 -11.74 -8.27 9.28
N ARG A 262 -11.59 -6.97 9.52
CA ARG A 262 -12.71 -6.03 9.43
C ARG A 262 -13.06 -5.77 7.96
N THR A 263 -14.34 -5.66 7.65
CA THR A 263 -14.81 -5.33 6.28
C THR A 263 -14.19 -4.03 5.78
N GLY A 264 -14.02 -3.03 6.66
CA GLY A 264 -13.37 -1.76 6.34
C GLY A 264 -11.92 -1.91 5.87
N GLU A 265 -11.16 -2.86 6.41
CA GLU A 265 -9.80 -3.17 5.96
C GLU A 265 -9.83 -3.68 4.51
N ILE A 266 -10.70 -4.64 4.21
CA ILE A 266 -10.82 -5.25 2.89
C ILE A 266 -11.23 -4.20 1.84
N THR A 267 -12.22 -3.34 2.16
CA THR A 267 -12.68 -2.29 1.25
C THR A 267 -11.65 -1.17 1.07
N SER A 268 -10.85 -0.85 2.09
CA SER A 268 -9.77 0.14 1.97
C SER A 268 -8.69 -0.29 0.97
N ARG A 269 -8.42 -1.61 0.83
CA ARG A 269 -7.48 -2.16 -0.16
C ARG A 269 -7.96 -1.94 -1.60
N PHE A 270 -9.27 -1.90 -1.83
CA PHE A 270 -9.82 -1.52 -3.14
C PHE A 270 -9.48 -0.07 -3.49
N SER A 271 -9.51 0.84 -2.52
CA SER A 271 -9.06 2.23 -2.70
C SER A 271 -7.53 2.34 -2.91
N ASP A 272 -6.75 1.45 -2.29
CA ASP A 272 -5.30 1.39 -2.50
C ASP A 272 -4.94 1.04 -3.96
N ALA A 273 -5.77 0.24 -4.65
CA ALA A 273 -5.58 -0.06 -6.07
C ALA A 273 -5.62 1.20 -6.94
N SER A 274 -6.50 2.15 -6.65
CA SER A 274 -6.57 3.44 -7.36
C SER A 274 -5.27 4.24 -7.22
N ARG A 275 -4.67 4.27 -6.03
CA ARG A 275 -3.37 4.95 -5.80
C ARG A 275 -2.24 4.32 -6.61
N ILE A 276 -2.24 2.99 -6.75
CA ILE A 276 -1.27 2.27 -7.58
C ILE A 276 -1.47 2.65 -9.05
N ILE A 277 -2.71 2.69 -9.52
CA ILE A 277 -3.07 3.04 -10.89
C ILE A 277 -2.62 4.47 -11.21
N ASP A 278 -2.92 5.44 -10.34
CA ASP A 278 -2.52 6.83 -10.49
C ASP A 278 -0.99 6.99 -10.53
N ALA A 279 -0.28 6.24 -9.69
CA ALA A 279 1.17 6.25 -9.69
C ALA A 279 1.74 5.60 -10.97
N LEU A 280 1.18 4.49 -11.43
CA LEU A 280 1.60 3.83 -12.67
C LEU A 280 1.34 4.73 -13.89
N ALA A 281 0.15 5.33 -13.99
CA ALA A 281 -0.18 6.26 -15.06
C ALA A 281 0.77 7.47 -15.04
N SER A 282 1.01 8.07 -13.87
CA SER A 282 1.96 9.16 -13.70
C SER A 282 3.40 8.76 -14.06
N THR A 283 3.80 7.53 -13.71
CA THR A 283 5.13 7.00 -14.05
C THR A 283 5.32 6.86 -15.55
N VAL A 284 4.29 6.38 -16.27
CA VAL A 284 4.33 6.32 -17.74
C VAL A 284 4.54 7.71 -18.33
N ILE A 285 3.71 8.66 -17.88
CA ILE A 285 3.81 10.04 -18.34
C ILE A 285 5.23 10.58 -18.09
N SER A 286 5.70 10.53 -16.84
CA SER A 286 6.97 11.16 -16.48
C SER A 286 8.19 10.43 -17.06
N LEU A 287 8.22 9.09 -17.09
CA LEU A 287 9.39 8.37 -17.62
C LEU A 287 9.46 8.37 -19.14
N PHE A 288 8.33 8.30 -19.83
CA PHE A 288 8.35 8.18 -21.29
C PHE A 288 8.10 9.50 -22.00
N LEU A 289 7.16 10.33 -21.52
CA LEU A 289 6.88 11.62 -22.12
C LEU A 289 7.86 12.69 -21.67
N ASP A 290 7.90 12.97 -20.37
CA ASP A 290 8.70 14.08 -19.83
C ASP A 290 10.19 13.85 -20.09
N LEU A 291 10.69 12.61 -19.95
CA LEU A 291 12.09 12.28 -20.25
C LEU A 291 12.40 12.48 -21.75
N SER A 292 11.49 12.07 -22.65
CA SER A 292 11.66 12.30 -24.10
C SER A 292 11.71 13.80 -24.43
N ILE A 293 10.83 14.59 -23.83
CA ILE A 293 10.78 16.04 -24.00
C ILE A 293 12.07 16.69 -23.47
N VAL A 294 12.51 16.31 -22.26
CA VAL A 294 13.75 16.83 -21.63
C VAL A 294 14.97 16.53 -22.52
N ILE A 295 15.07 15.33 -23.09
CA ILE A 295 16.17 14.98 -23.99
C ILE A 295 16.13 15.84 -25.26
N VAL A 296 14.98 15.93 -25.93
CA VAL A 296 14.85 16.71 -27.17
C VAL A 296 15.11 18.19 -26.90
N MET A 297 14.47 18.76 -25.87
CA MET A 297 14.66 20.16 -25.51
C MET A 297 16.08 20.45 -25.04
N GLY A 298 16.69 19.55 -24.30
CA GLY A 298 18.09 19.67 -23.86
C GLY A 298 19.05 19.72 -25.04
N LEU A 299 18.84 18.88 -26.06
CA LEU A 299 19.64 18.92 -27.29
C LEU A 299 19.46 20.24 -28.06
N VAL A 300 18.24 20.75 -28.15
CA VAL A 300 17.95 22.03 -28.83
C VAL A 300 18.58 23.20 -28.08
N LEU A 301 18.46 23.27 -26.73
CA LEU A 301 19.09 24.29 -25.89
C LEU A 301 20.62 24.24 -25.97
N ALA A 302 21.22 23.04 -25.95
CA ALA A 302 22.67 22.85 -26.08
C ALA A 302 23.18 23.32 -27.47
N ALA A 303 22.43 23.00 -28.53
CA ALA A 303 22.75 23.44 -29.88
C ALA A 303 22.62 24.98 -30.07
N GLN A 304 21.71 25.63 -29.35
CA GLN A 304 21.54 27.07 -29.40
C GLN A 304 22.68 27.82 -28.69
N ASN A 305 22.97 27.43 -27.44
CA ASN A 305 24.09 28.01 -26.68
C ASN A 305 24.52 27.11 -25.53
N MET A 306 25.71 26.52 -25.67
CA MET A 306 26.26 25.58 -24.69
C MET A 306 26.55 26.20 -23.31
N THR A 307 26.90 27.49 -23.27
CA THR A 307 27.18 28.20 -22.01
C THR A 307 25.91 28.41 -21.20
N LEU A 308 24.82 28.87 -21.83
CA LEU A 308 23.53 29.02 -21.16
C LEU A 308 22.92 27.67 -20.76
N PHE A 309 23.08 26.64 -21.60
CA PHE A 309 22.66 25.27 -21.26
C PHE A 309 23.43 24.72 -20.06
N GLY A 310 24.76 24.97 -19.98
CA GLY A 310 25.56 24.62 -18.83
C GLY A 310 25.07 25.26 -17.52
N ILE A 311 24.68 26.51 -17.55
CA ILE A 311 24.06 27.21 -16.39
C ILE A 311 22.73 26.54 -16.01
N THR A 312 21.92 26.18 -17.01
CA THR A 312 20.66 25.45 -16.76
C THR A 312 20.90 24.10 -16.10
N LEU A 313 21.91 23.36 -16.55
CA LEU A 313 22.27 22.08 -15.93
C LEU A 313 22.77 22.23 -14.48
N LEU A 314 23.45 23.34 -14.14
CA LEU A 314 23.88 23.61 -12.76
C LEU A 314 22.70 23.85 -11.79
N ALA A 315 21.54 24.23 -12.28
CA ALA A 315 20.33 24.33 -11.45
C ALA A 315 19.75 22.97 -11.06
N LEU A 316 20.02 21.89 -11.82
CA LEU A 316 19.46 20.55 -11.55
C LEU A 316 19.88 19.97 -10.21
N PRO A 317 21.18 19.98 -9.82
CA PRO A 317 21.60 19.55 -8.50
C PRO A 317 20.91 20.35 -7.38
N ILE A 318 20.67 21.63 -7.56
CA ILE A 318 20.00 22.48 -6.56
C ILE A 318 18.55 22.04 -6.40
N TYR A 319 17.83 21.80 -7.50
CA TYR A 319 16.50 21.20 -7.46
C TYR A 319 16.52 19.85 -6.75
N ALA A 320 17.45 18.98 -7.09
CA ALA A 320 17.58 17.66 -6.49
C ALA A 320 17.81 17.75 -4.97
N VAL A 321 18.67 18.65 -4.50
CA VAL A 321 18.92 18.88 -3.07
C VAL A 321 17.64 19.31 -2.34
N VAL A 322 16.90 20.26 -2.90
CA VAL A 322 15.62 20.70 -2.31
C VAL A 322 14.66 19.51 -2.19
N ILE A 323 14.48 18.72 -3.26
CA ILE A 323 13.51 17.63 -3.29
C ILE A 323 13.91 16.51 -2.34
N LEU A 324 15.16 16.06 -2.41
CA LEU A 324 15.68 14.99 -1.54
C LEU A 324 15.68 15.42 -0.07
N GLY A 325 15.92 16.70 0.21
CA GLY A 325 15.87 17.26 1.57
C GLY A 325 14.49 17.18 2.21
N PHE A 326 13.43 17.30 1.41
CA PHE A 326 12.05 17.21 1.91
C PHE A 326 11.49 15.78 1.93
N THR A 327 12.07 14.83 1.22
CA THR A 327 11.51 13.47 1.04
C THR A 327 11.15 12.78 2.35
N LYS A 328 12.12 12.70 3.29
CA LYS A 328 11.89 12.04 4.60
C LYS A 328 10.84 12.74 5.44
N LYS A 329 10.74 14.07 5.31
CA LYS A 329 9.76 14.86 6.03
C LYS A 329 8.36 14.64 5.48
N PHE A 330 8.24 14.57 4.14
CA PHE A 330 6.97 14.22 3.50
C PHE A 330 6.51 12.82 3.85
N GLU A 331 7.42 11.83 3.80
CA GLU A 331 7.12 10.46 4.21
C GLU A 331 6.47 10.43 5.60
N LYS A 332 7.14 11.03 6.58
CA LYS A 332 6.63 11.07 7.95
C LYS A 332 5.27 11.78 8.07
N LEU A 333 5.13 12.98 7.44
CA LEU A 333 3.90 13.76 7.52
C LEU A 333 2.73 13.09 6.78
N ASN A 334 3.01 12.39 5.68
CA ASN A 334 2.02 11.61 4.95
C ASN A 334 1.53 10.42 5.80
N ASP A 335 2.46 9.71 6.45
CA ASP A 335 2.11 8.58 7.33
C ASP A 335 1.25 9.06 8.50
N GLU A 336 1.65 10.15 9.19
CA GLU A 336 0.87 10.76 10.27
C GLU A 336 -0.54 11.18 9.82
N GLN A 337 -0.68 11.76 8.62
CA GLN A 337 -1.95 12.17 8.04
C GLN A 337 -2.83 10.97 7.69
N MET A 338 -2.25 9.95 7.04
CA MET A 338 -2.97 8.74 6.65
C MET A 338 -3.47 7.96 7.86
N GLU A 339 -2.66 7.83 8.91
CA GLU A 339 -3.04 7.19 10.17
C GLU A 339 -4.22 7.91 10.82
N SER A 340 -4.12 9.24 10.97
CA SER A 340 -5.20 10.03 11.57
C SER A 340 -6.51 9.97 10.76
N ASN A 341 -6.41 9.92 9.41
CA ASN A 341 -7.58 9.71 8.56
C ASN A 341 -8.19 8.32 8.71
N ALA A 342 -7.37 7.29 8.91
CA ALA A 342 -7.84 5.93 9.13
C ALA A 342 -8.58 5.82 10.46
N VAL A 343 -8.04 6.40 11.54
CA VAL A 343 -8.70 6.45 12.86
C VAL A 343 -10.05 7.18 12.78
N LEU A 344 -10.08 8.34 12.15
CA LEU A 344 -11.32 9.11 11.94
C LEU A 344 -12.36 8.30 11.16
N SER A 345 -11.96 7.74 10.02
CA SER A 345 -12.86 6.96 9.17
C SER A 345 -13.40 5.72 9.88
N SER A 346 -12.54 5.03 10.63
CA SER A 346 -12.92 3.87 11.44
C SER A 346 -13.95 4.25 12.50
N SER A 347 -13.73 5.37 13.22
CA SER A 347 -14.66 5.84 14.25
C SER A 347 -16.01 6.26 13.67
N VAL A 348 -16.02 6.91 12.50
CA VAL A 348 -17.27 7.29 11.81
C VAL A 348 -18.06 6.03 11.39
N ILE A 349 -17.37 5.03 10.83
CA ILE A 349 -18.01 3.76 10.43
C ILE A 349 -18.57 3.04 11.67
N GLU A 350 -17.81 2.97 12.75
CA GLU A 350 -18.23 2.36 14.03
C GLU A 350 -19.48 3.05 14.58
N ASP A 351 -19.50 4.38 14.60
CA ASP A 351 -20.61 5.16 15.12
C ASP A 351 -21.88 5.01 14.27
N ILE A 352 -21.74 4.94 12.93
CA ILE A 352 -22.88 4.69 12.04
C ILE A 352 -23.41 3.27 12.20
N GLN A 353 -22.54 2.28 12.34
CA GLN A 353 -22.94 0.89 12.57
C GLN A 353 -23.60 0.71 13.94
N GLY A 354 -23.12 1.43 14.95
CA GLY A 354 -23.66 1.43 16.32
C GLY A 354 -24.73 2.47 16.59
N ILE A 355 -25.35 3.08 15.57
CA ILE A 355 -26.25 4.24 15.74
C ILE A 355 -27.44 3.93 16.65
N GLU A 356 -27.98 2.72 16.61
CA GLU A 356 -29.07 2.28 17.48
C GLU A 356 -28.65 2.35 18.97
N THR A 357 -27.46 1.86 19.29
CA THR A 357 -26.90 1.92 20.63
C THR A 357 -26.64 3.36 21.08
N ILE A 358 -26.11 4.20 20.19
CA ILE A 358 -25.86 5.62 20.45
C ILE A 358 -27.19 6.32 20.80
N LYS A 359 -28.26 6.04 20.03
CA LYS A 359 -29.59 6.57 20.27
C LYS A 359 -30.19 6.05 21.56
N ALA A 360 -30.10 4.74 21.81
CA ALA A 360 -30.62 4.12 23.02
C ALA A 360 -29.98 4.67 24.31
N LEU A 361 -28.68 5.01 24.26
CA LEU A 361 -27.94 5.52 25.39
C LEU A 361 -27.89 7.06 25.46
N ASN A 362 -28.56 7.78 24.54
CA ASN A 362 -28.54 9.25 24.45
C ASN A 362 -27.09 9.81 24.47
N SER A 363 -26.18 9.15 23.76
CA SER A 363 -24.74 9.42 23.81
C SER A 363 -24.21 10.19 22.58
N GLU A 364 -25.09 10.78 21.76
CA GLU A 364 -24.74 11.49 20.51
C GLU A 364 -23.70 12.59 20.74
N ASN A 365 -23.89 13.40 21.79
CA ASN A 365 -22.97 14.50 22.09
C ASN A 365 -21.56 14.01 22.47
N THR A 366 -21.46 12.87 23.15
CA THR A 366 -20.18 12.28 23.53
C THR A 366 -19.45 11.73 22.31
N ARG A 367 -20.16 11.01 21.44
CA ARG A 367 -19.61 10.49 20.18
C ARG A 367 -19.24 11.63 19.23
N TYR A 368 -20.09 12.65 19.10
CA TYR A 368 -19.77 13.84 18.31
C TYR A 368 -18.46 14.51 18.76
N ARG A 369 -18.28 14.75 20.08
CA ARG A 369 -17.04 15.35 20.60
C ARG A 369 -15.80 14.51 20.28
N ARG A 370 -15.93 13.17 20.31
CA ARG A 370 -14.84 12.26 19.92
C ARG A 370 -14.49 12.43 18.44
N ILE A 371 -15.49 12.39 17.56
CA ILE A 371 -15.29 12.60 16.12
C ILE A 371 -14.71 13.99 15.85
N ASP A 372 -15.23 15.04 16.48
CA ASP A 372 -14.73 16.42 16.36
C ASP A 372 -13.24 16.50 16.73
N SER A 373 -12.84 15.91 17.86
CA SER A 373 -11.43 15.87 18.27
C SER A 373 -10.53 15.15 17.26
N GLN A 374 -10.98 14.00 16.74
CA GLN A 374 -10.23 13.22 15.74
C GLN A 374 -10.16 13.95 14.39
N PHE A 375 -11.24 14.63 14.00
CA PHE A 375 -11.27 15.43 12.77
C PHE A 375 -10.33 16.64 12.87
N VAL A 376 -10.31 17.32 14.02
CA VAL A 376 -9.36 18.41 14.26
C VAL A 376 -7.91 17.92 14.25
N ASP A 377 -7.62 16.74 14.79
CA ASP A 377 -6.27 16.13 14.72
C ASP A 377 -5.87 15.83 13.27
N TYR A 378 -6.76 15.21 12.50
CA TYR A 378 -6.55 15.00 11.06
C TYR A 378 -6.28 16.31 10.32
N LEU A 379 -7.08 17.35 10.56
CA LEU A 379 -6.89 18.65 9.93
C LEU A 379 -5.54 19.29 10.29
N LYS A 380 -5.11 19.18 11.56
CA LYS A 380 -3.78 19.68 11.98
C LYS A 380 -2.64 18.96 11.25
N LYS A 381 -2.72 17.64 11.09
CA LYS A 381 -1.72 16.83 10.38
C LYS A 381 -1.74 17.14 8.87
N SER A 382 -2.93 17.22 8.28
CA SER A 382 -3.12 17.64 6.89
C SER A 382 -2.54 19.05 6.62
N PHE A 383 -2.79 19.99 7.53
CA PHE A 383 -2.22 21.33 7.44
C PHE A 383 -0.69 21.34 7.51
N LYS A 384 -0.08 20.53 8.38
CA LYS A 384 1.40 20.40 8.44
C LYS A 384 1.97 19.87 7.13
N TYR A 385 1.29 18.88 6.52
CA TYR A 385 1.67 18.35 5.20
C TYR A 385 1.58 19.46 4.15
N SER A 386 0.42 20.11 3.98
CA SER A 386 0.20 21.17 3.00
C SER A 386 1.13 22.38 3.20
N LYS A 387 1.40 22.76 4.46
CA LYS A 387 2.38 23.82 4.77
C LYS A 387 3.79 23.45 4.28
N THR A 388 4.20 22.18 4.46
CA THR A 388 5.51 21.70 4.02
C THR A 388 5.57 21.65 2.49
N GLU A 389 4.50 21.22 1.83
CA GLU A 389 4.35 21.20 0.37
C GLU A 389 4.42 22.62 -0.21
N SER A 390 3.69 23.58 0.38
CA SER A 390 3.74 25.00 -0.03
C SER A 390 5.14 25.59 0.10
N LEU A 391 5.87 25.26 1.19
CA LEU A 391 7.25 25.70 1.36
C LEU A 391 8.18 25.12 0.28
N GLN A 392 8.06 23.82 -0.02
CA GLN A 392 8.85 23.19 -1.08
C GLN A 392 8.54 23.81 -2.44
N THR A 393 7.26 24.05 -2.73
CA THR A 393 6.82 24.69 -3.98
C THR A 393 7.36 26.11 -4.09
N ALA A 394 7.31 26.90 -3.01
CA ALA A 394 7.89 28.25 -2.99
C ALA A 394 9.41 28.23 -3.26
N LEU A 395 10.15 27.27 -2.67
CA LEU A 395 11.59 27.12 -2.94
C LEU A 395 11.86 26.75 -4.39
N LYS A 396 11.08 25.81 -4.97
CA LYS A 396 11.19 25.44 -6.40
C LYS A 396 10.92 26.64 -7.30
N THR A 397 9.86 27.39 -7.04
CA THR A 397 9.53 28.61 -7.80
C THR A 397 10.63 29.65 -7.67
N PHE A 398 11.21 29.85 -6.48
CA PHE A 398 12.34 30.76 -6.29
C PHE A 398 13.55 30.37 -7.14
N ILE A 399 13.90 29.06 -7.17
CA ILE A 399 15.02 28.55 -7.99
C ILE A 399 14.71 28.78 -9.47
N GLN A 400 13.49 28.52 -9.93
CA GLN A 400 13.07 28.73 -11.32
C GLN A 400 13.18 30.18 -11.74
N LEU A 401 12.63 31.11 -10.95
CA LEU A 401 12.70 32.53 -11.21
C LEU A 401 14.15 33.06 -11.17
N SER A 402 14.95 32.58 -10.21
CA SER A 402 16.36 32.93 -10.12
C SER A 402 17.14 32.43 -11.33
N LEU A 403 16.91 31.19 -11.77
CA LEU A 403 17.52 30.65 -12.98
C LEU A 403 17.15 31.48 -14.22
N ASN A 404 15.86 31.86 -14.36
CA ASN A 404 15.39 32.69 -15.46
C ASN A 404 16.16 34.03 -15.50
N VAL A 405 16.28 34.69 -14.35
CA VAL A 405 17.05 35.96 -14.25
C VAL A 405 18.52 35.77 -14.59
N ILE A 406 19.16 34.68 -14.10
CA ILE A 406 20.57 34.39 -14.36
C ILE A 406 20.79 34.10 -15.85
N VAL A 407 19.92 33.33 -16.49
CA VAL A 407 19.99 33.01 -17.93
C VAL A 407 19.82 34.29 -18.75
N LEU A 408 18.85 35.14 -18.42
CA LEU A 408 18.68 36.44 -19.10
C LEU A 408 19.86 37.39 -18.88
N TRP A 409 20.39 37.46 -17.66
CA TRP A 409 21.52 38.32 -17.33
C TRP A 409 22.82 37.89 -18.04
N VAL A 410 23.16 36.61 -17.98
CA VAL A 410 24.35 36.06 -18.66
C VAL A 410 24.15 36.12 -20.18
N GLY A 411 22.95 35.75 -20.66
CA GLY A 411 22.59 35.79 -22.07
C GLY A 411 22.67 37.22 -22.63
N ALA A 412 22.21 38.22 -21.89
CA ALA A 412 22.34 39.63 -22.29
C ALA A 412 23.83 40.06 -22.43
N LYS A 413 24.73 39.58 -21.55
CA LYS A 413 26.16 39.81 -21.70
C LYS A 413 26.71 39.18 -22.98
N ILE A 414 26.30 37.96 -23.31
CA ILE A 414 26.70 37.28 -24.54
C ILE A 414 26.16 38.00 -25.78
N VAL A 415 24.94 38.56 -25.72
CA VAL A 415 24.35 39.38 -26.77
C VAL A 415 25.17 40.68 -26.96
N ILE A 416 25.53 41.39 -25.87
CA ILE A 416 26.36 42.62 -25.95
C ILE A 416 27.72 42.31 -26.58
N GLN A 417 28.27 41.11 -26.39
CA GLN A 417 29.51 40.65 -27.02
C GLN A 417 29.34 40.24 -28.50
N GLY A 418 28.13 40.31 -29.04
CA GLY A 418 27.84 39.96 -30.44
C GLY A 418 27.86 38.45 -30.75
N GLN A 419 27.88 37.58 -29.70
CA GLN A 419 27.93 36.12 -29.87
C GLN A 419 26.54 35.48 -29.93
N LEU A 420 25.49 36.22 -29.59
CA LEU A 420 24.08 35.79 -29.61
C LEU A 420 23.19 36.95 -30.07
N SER A 421 22.11 36.68 -30.79
CA SER A 421 21.11 37.70 -31.09
C SER A 421 20.10 37.87 -29.95
N ILE A 422 19.37 38.99 -29.95
CA ILE A 422 18.29 39.21 -28.98
C ILE A 422 17.19 38.17 -29.15
N GLY A 423 16.82 37.83 -30.39
CA GLY A 423 15.82 36.81 -30.67
C GLY A 423 16.25 35.41 -30.24
N GLN A 424 17.54 35.06 -30.39
CA GLN A 424 18.07 33.80 -29.88
C GLN A 424 17.99 33.73 -28.36
N LEU A 425 18.29 34.79 -27.62
CA LEU A 425 18.15 34.82 -26.16
C LEU A 425 16.69 34.65 -25.74
N MET A 426 15.75 35.31 -26.40
CA MET A 426 14.32 35.20 -26.10
C MET A 426 13.81 33.76 -26.40
N THR A 427 14.27 33.18 -27.50
CA THR A 427 13.95 31.78 -27.86
C THR A 427 14.50 30.78 -26.84
N PHE A 428 15.77 31.00 -26.42
CA PHE A 428 16.36 30.18 -25.37
C PHE A 428 15.52 30.24 -24.09
N ASN A 429 15.11 31.42 -23.68
CA ASN A 429 14.29 31.62 -22.49
C ASN A 429 12.90 31.00 -22.60
N ALA A 430 12.26 31.05 -23.77
CA ALA A 430 10.98 30.40 -24.03
C ALA A 430 11.12 28.87 -24.00
N LEU A 431 12.17 28.30 -24.62
CA LEU A 431 12.45 26.87 -24.63
C LEU A 431 12.84 26.35 -23.24
N LEU A 432 13.44 27.18 -22.39
CA LEU A 432 13.82 26.83 -21.03
C LEU A 432 12.61 26.39 -20.20
N ALA A 433 11.45 27.01 -20.35
CA ALA A 433 10.22 26.63 -19.68
C ALA A 433 9.80 25.21 -20.07
N TYR A 434 9.84 24.89 -21.38
CA TYR A 434 9.52 23.53 -21.88
C TYR A 434 10.55 22.47 -21.47
N PHE A 435 11.72 22.84 -20.99
CA PHE A 435 12.72 21.93 -20.43
C PHE A 435 12.50 21.72 -18.92
N ILE A 436 12.23 22.79 -18.17
CA ILE A 436 12.14 22.75 -16.70
C ILE A 436 10.85 22.08 -16.22
N ASP A 437 9.69 22.34 -16.85
CA ASP A 437 8.41 21.82 -16.41
C ASP A 437 8.33 20.29 -16.45
N PRO A 438 8.72 19.60 -17.55
CA PRO A 438 8.81 18.14 -17.57
C PRO A 438 9.81 17.59 -16.56
N LEU A 439 10.93 18.28 -16.36
CA LEU A 439 11.91 17.88 -15.37
C LEU A 439 11.35 17.91 -13.95
N GLN A 440 10.60 18.95 -13.59
CA GLN A 440 9.90 19.02 -12.30
C GLN A 440 8.87 17.88 -12.15
N SER A 441 8.17 17.52 -13.23
CA SER A 441 7.23 16.41 -13.24
C SER A 441 7.92 15.09 -12.91
N ILE A 442 9.09 14.80 -13.52
CA ILE A 442 9.91 13.61 -13.24
C ILE A 442 10.31 13.55 -11.76
N ILE A 443 10.76 14.70 -11.22
CA ILE A 443 11.21 14.76 -9.83
C ILE A 443 10.03 14.61 -8.85
N ASN A 444 8.87 15.18 -9.17
CA ASN A 444 7.65 15.05 -8.36
C ASN A 444 7.01 13.65 -8.42
N LEU A 445 7.54 12.73 -9.24
CA LEU A 445 7.10 11.35 -9.30
C LEU A 445 7.40 10.58 -8.01
N GLN A 446 8.49 10.92 -7.30
CA GLN A 446 8.96 10.18 -6.13
C GLN A 446 7.91 10.02 -5.02
N PRO A 447 7.20 11.06 -4.54
CA PRO A 447 6.16 10.89 -3.52
C PRO A 447 5.01 9.98 -3.96
N ARG A 448 4.63 10.06 -5.24
CA ARG A 448 3.58 9.20 -5.82
C ARG A 448 3.99 7.75 -5.87
N LEU A 449 5.23 7.47 -6.29
CA LEU A 449 5.79 6.11 -6.28
C LEU A 449 5.90 5.55 -4.86
N GLN A 450 6.22 6.38 -3.88
CA GLN A 450 6.29 5.97 -2.49
C GLN A 450 4.91 5.60 -1.94
N SER A 451 3.91 6.46 -2.15
CA SER A 451 2.51 6.17 -1.76
C SER A 451 2.00 4.88 -2.42
N ALA A 452 2.29 4.71 -3.71
CA ALA A 452 1.94 3.47 -4.42
C ALA A 452 2.70 2.25 -3.92
N SER A 453 3.96 2.40 -3.46
CA SER A 453 4.73 1.31 -2.87
C SER A 453 4.11 0.82 -1.56
N VAL A 454 3.61 1.74 -0.73
CA VAL A 454 2.88 1.39 0.49
C VAL A 454 1.57 0.68 0.13
N ALA A 455 0.78 1.25 -0.79
CA ALA A 455 -0.46 0.64 -1.27
C ALA A 455 -0.22 -0.76 -1.88
N GLN A 456 0.86 -0.92 -2.66
CA GLN A 456 1.26 -2.21 -3.24
C GLN A 456 1.62 -3.25 -2.16
N ASN A 457 2.35 -2.85 -1.11
CA ASN A 457 2.67 -3.77 -0.01
C ASN A 457 1.39 -4.26 0.67
N ARG A 458 0.45 -3.36 0.94
CA ARG A 458 -0.85 -3.68 1.55
C ARG A 458 -1.70 -4.59 0.64
N LEU A 459 -1.70 -4.34 -0.67
CA LEU A 459 -2.42 -5.18 -1.64
C LEU A 459 -1.76 -6.57 -1.77
N ASN A 460 -0.43 -6.62 -1.78
CA ASN A 460 0.32 -7.87 -1.85
C ASN A 460 0.05 -8.81 -0.68
N GLU A 461 -0.23 -8.29 0.51
CA GLU A 461 -0.61 -9.12 1.65
C GLU A 461 -1.90 -9.89 1.40
N VAL A 462 -2.86 -9.29 0.68
CA VAL A 462 -4.07 -9.98 0.27
C VAL A 462 -3.76 -11.04 -0.79
N TYR A 463 -2.95 -10.70 -1.80
CA TYR A 463 -2.57 -11.63 -2.87
C TYR A 463 -1.69 -12.80 -2.41
N GLN A 464 -1.02 -12.69 -1.27
CA GLN A 464 -0.22 -13.78 -0.70
C GLN A 464 -1.07 -14.83 0.02
N VAL A 465 -2.30 -14.49 0.39
CA VAL A 465 -3.26 -15.49 0.89
C VAL A 465 -3.68 -16.37 -0.27
N LYS A 466 -3.47 -17.68 -0.12
CA LYS A 466 -3.80 -18.63 -1.19
C LYS A 466 -5.31 -18.72 -1.39
N SER A 467 -5.72 -18.79 -2.64
CA SER A 467 -7.10 -19.10 -3.01
C SER A 467 -7.50 -20.49 -2.47
N GLU A 468 -8.72 -20.62 -1.93
CA GLU A 468 -9.26 -21.91 -1.48
C GLU A 468 -9.48 -22.91 -2.62
N PHE A 469 -9.53 -22.41 -3.87
CA PHE A 469 -9.68 -23.23 -5.09
C PHE A 469 -8.36 -23.73 -5.68
N ASN A 470 -7.21 -23.27 -5.16
CA ASN A 470 -5.88 -23.71 -5.64
C ASN A 470 -5.39 -25.02 -5.01
N GLN A 471 -6.16 -25.62 -4.13
CA GLN A 471 -5.86 -26.96 -3.59
C GLN A 471 -6.15 -27.99 -4.68
N LYS A 472 -5.25 -28.98 -4.84
CA LYS A 472 -5.50 -30.12 -5.73
C LYS A 472 -6.61 -30.96 -5.11
N ALA A 473 -7.84 -30.65 -5.46
CA ALA A 473 -8.97 -31.50 -5.15
C ALA A 473 -8.83 -32.81 -5.94
N THR A 474 -9.06 -33.92 -5.25
CA THR A 474 -9.01 -35.27 -5.85
C THR A 474 -10.38 -35.74 -6.30
N ILE A 475 -11.45 -35.09 -5.81
CA ILE A 475 -12.83 -35.51 -6.02
C ILE A 475 -13.66 -34.36 -6.61
N GLU A 476 -14.04 -34.51 -7.87
CA GLU A 476 -14.88 -33.58 -8.62
C GLU A 476 -16.26 -34.17 -8.97
N ASP A 477 -16.43 -35.49 -8.82
CA ASP A 477 -17.70 -36.18 -9.16
C ASP A 477 -18.69 -36.12 -7.99
N ARG A 478 -19.79 -35.39 -8.19
CA ARG A 478 -20.89 -35.26 -7.21
C ARG A 478 -21.50 -36.60 -6.79
N LYS A 479 -21.54 -37.59 -7.69
CA LYS A 479 -22.11 -38.90 -7.37
C LYS A 479 -21.34 -39.67 -6.28
N LEU A 480 -20.06 -39.39 -6.14
CA LEU A 480 -19.22 -39.98 -5.10
C LEU A 480 -19.53 -39.44 -3.70
N LEU A 481 -20.29 -38.35 -3.60
CA LEU A 481 -20.64 -37.69 -2.34
C LEU A 481 -21.93 -38.22 -1.72
N GLU A 482 -22.70 -39.05 -2.43
CA GLU A 482 -23.95 -39.62 -1.91
C GLU A 482 -23.66 -40.66 -0.84
N GLY A 483 -23.99 -40.33 0.41
CA GLY A 483 -23.73 -41.26 1.54
C GLY A 483 -23.85 -40.59 2.91
N ASN A 484 -23.18 -41.18 3.88
CA ASN A 484 -23.22 -40.71 5.26
C ASN A 484 -22.26 -39.56 5.51
N ILE A 485 -22.63 -38.70 6.46
CA ILE A 485 -21.74 -37.67 7.01
C ILE A 485 -21.14 -38.25 8.31
N GLU A 486 -19.81 -38.16 8.47
CA GLU A 486 -19.15 -38.64 9.68
C GLU A 486 -18.15 -37.56 10.20
N TYR A 487 -18.21 -37.30 11.49
CA TYR A 487 -17.21 -36.57 12.26
C TYR A 487 -16.42 -37.60 13.05
N LYS A 488 -15.09 -37.61 12.90
CA LYS A 488 -14.20 -38.57 13.56
C LYS A 488 -13.15 -37.83 14.39
N ASN A 489 -13.30 -37.90 15.73
CA ASN A 489 -12.40 -37.29 16.71
C ASN A 489 -12.08 -35.82 16.37
N VAL A 490 -13.13 -35.03 16.05
CA VAL A 490 -12.99 -33.65 15.56
C VAL A 490 -12.80 -32.69 16.72
N ASP A 491 -11.62 -32.07 16.77
CA ASP A 491 -11.34 -30.87 17.58
C ASP A 491 -11.31 -29.64 16.70
N TYR A 492 -11.79 -28.51 17.23
CA TYR A 492 -11.68 -27.22 16.57
C TYR A 492 -11.63 -26.05 17.54
N SER A 493 -10.72 -25.10 17.28
CA SER A 493 -10.63 -23.81 17.99
C SER A 493 -10.46 -22.65 17.02
N TYR A 494 -11.07 -21.51 17.32
CA TYR A 494 -10.79 -20.24 16.63
C TYR A 494 -9.49 -19.68 17.18
N GLY A 495 -8.45 -19.67 16.37
CA GLY A 495 -7.12 -19.24 16.81
C GLY A 495 -6.41 -20.28 17.69
N TYR A 496 -5.48 -19.83 18.52
CA TYR A 496 -4.81 -20.63 19.55
C TYR A 496 -5.49 -20.39 20.92
N GLY A 497 -6.80 -20.59 20.97
CA GLY A 497 -7.61 -20.45 22.18
C GLY A 497 -8.09 -21.79 22.73
N THR A 498 -9.16 -21.73 23.52
CA THR A 498 -9.87 -22.92 24.01
C THR A 498 -10.61 -23.61 22.86
N ASP A 499 -10.62 -24.94 22.89
CA ASP A 499 -11.37 -25.72 21.90
C ASP A 499 -12.86 -25.44 22.01
N VAL A 500 -13.48 -25.06 20.89
CA VAL A 500 -14.92 -24.87 20.73
C VAL A 500 -15.62 -26.22 20.50
N LEU A 501 -14.94 -27.11 19.77
CA LEU A 501 -15.35 -28.51 19.59
C LEU A 501 -14.23 -29.38 20.09
N LYS A 502 -14.57 -30.40 20.88
CA LYS A 502 -13.62 -31.32 21.48
C LYS A 502 -14.12 -32.76 21.34
N ASP A 503 -13.32 -33.60 20.70
CA ASP A 503 -13.55 -35.01 20.46
C ASP A 503 -14.97 -35.34 19.94
N ILE A 504 -15.41 -34.56 18.92
CA ILE A 504 -16.73 -34.78 18.33
C ILE A 504 -16.70 -36.04 17.47
N ASN A 505 -17.54 -36.97 17.82
CA ASN A 505 -17.78 -38.21 17.09
C ASN A 505 -19.26 -38.30 16.77
N LEU A 506 -19.62 -38.19 15.47
CA LEU A 506 -21.01 -38.20 15.02
C LEU A 506 -21.10 -38.84 13.64
N LYS A 507 -22.11 -39.69 13.48
CA LYS A 507 -22.46 -40.28 12.18
C LYS A 507 -23.92 -39.94 11.87
N ILE A 508 -24.15 -39.41 10.68
CA ILE A 508 -25.48 -39.05 10.15
C ILE A 508 -25.69 -39.90 8.90
N SER A 509 -26.72 -40.70 8.91
CA SER A 509 -27.06 -41.59 7.79
C SER A 509 -27.73 -40.79 6.66
N GLN A 510 -27.59 -41.28 5.43
CA GLN A 510 -28.28 -40.67 4.29
C GLN A 510 -29.81 -40.63 4.52
N GLY A 511 -30.42 -39.47 4.31
CA GLY A 511 -31.86 -39.25 4.53
C GLY A 511 -32.26 -38.98 5.99
N GLU A 512 -31.33 -39.02 6.93
CA GLU A 512 -31.58 -38.76 8.33
C GLU A 512 -31.79 -37.25 8.59
N LYS A 513 -32.72 -36.93 9.50
CA LYS A 513 -32.92 -35.57 10.02
C LYS A 513 -32.31 -35.49 11.42
N LEU A 514 -31.22 -34.72 11.53
CA LEU A 514 -30.55 -34.46 12.79
C LEU A 514 -30.87 -33.08 13.32
N THR A 515 -31.23 -32.98 14.60
CA THR A 515 -31.39 -31.70 15.30
C THR A 515 -30.30 -31.58 16.37
N ILE A 516 -29.53 -30.47 16.32
CA ILE A 516 -28.48 -30.15 17.28
C ILE A 516 -29.01 -29.07 18.22
N VAL A 517 -29.14 -29.42 19.53
CA VAL A 517 -29.60 -28.52 20.59
C VAL A 517 -28.49 -28.22 21.58
N GLY A 518 -28.52 -27.07 22.19
CA GLY A 518 -27.53 -26.63 23.18
C GLY A 518 -27.55 -25.11 23.42
N MET A 519 -26.84 -24.66 24.44
CA MET A 519 -26.73 -23.24 24.80
C MET A 519 -26.04 -22.43 23.69
N SER A 520 -26.23 -21.11 23.73
CA SER A 520 -25.46 -20.20 22.83
C SER A 520 -23.96 -20.38 23.12
N GLY A 521 -23.13 -20.40 22.07
CA GLY A 521 -21.68 -20.62 22.21
C GLY A 521 -21.24 -22.09 22.30
N SER A 522 -22.13 -23.08 22.33
CA SER A 522 -21.76 -24.51 22.44
C SER A 522 -21.19 -25.14 21.16
N GLY A 523 -20.86 -24.38 20.14
CA GLY A 523 -20.20 -24.87 18.93
C GLY A 523 -21.12 -25.39 17.81
N LYS A 524 -22.46 -25.33 17.95
CA LYS A 524 -23.42 -25.84 16.94
C LYS A 524 -23.17 -25.29 15.53
N SER A 525 -23.06 -23.98 15.39
CA SER A 525 -22.81 -23.33 14.10
C SER A 525 -21.41 -23.64 13.56
N THR A 526 -20.43 -23.81 14.45
CA THR A 526 -19.05 -24.19 14.09
C THR A 526 -19.03 -25.58 13.47
N MET A 527 -19.76 -26.50 14.06
CA MET A 527 -19.86 -27.89 13.55
C MET A 527 -20.40 -27.90 12.10
N VAL A 528 -21.48 -27.16 11.83
CA VAL A 528 -22.04 -27.08 10.46
C VAL A 528 -21.07 -26.38 9.49
N LYS A 529 -20.34 -25.35 9.94
CA LYS A 529 -19.33 -24.66 9.12
C LYS A 529 -18.14 -25.55 8.75
N LEU A 530 -17.78 -26.53 9.58
CA LEU A 530 -16.76 -27.55 9.25
C LEU A 530 -17.24 -28.49 8.13
N LEU A 531 -18.54 -28.80 8.04
CA LEU A 531 -19.08 -29.67 7.00
C LEU A 531 -18.97 -29.05 5.61
N VAL A 532 -19.20 -27.74 5.47
CA VAL A 532 -19.06 -27.00 4.20
C VAL A 532 -17.63 -26.52 3.94
N ASP A 533 -16.69 -26.95 4.79
CA ASP A 533 -15.27 -26.65 4.74
C ASP A 533 -14.98 -25.14 4.67
N PHE A 534 -15.71 -24.37 5.48
CA PHE A 534 -15.38 -22.97 5.75
C PHE A 534 -14.18 -22.87 6.69
N PHE A 535 -13.99 -23.89 7.52
CA PHE A 535 -12.87 -24.04 8.43
C PHE A 535 -12.41 -25.49 8.42
N SER A 536 -11.13 -25.72 8.63
CA SER A 536 -10.56 -27.06 8.74
C SER A 536 -10.42 -27.48 10.20
N PRO A 537 -10.76 -28.70 10.58
CA PRO A 537 -10.61 -29.17 11.96
C PRO A 537 -9.15 -29.12 12.42
N SER A 538 -8.93 -28.83 13.72
CA SER A 538 -7.59 -28.80 14.32
C SER A 538 -7.04 -30.24 14.51
N LYS A 539 -7.93 -31.20 14.77
CA LYS A 539 -7.66 -32.66 14.79
C LYS A 539 -8.87 -33.40 14.26
N GLY A 540 -8.65 -34.65 13.87
CA GLY A 540 -9.68 -35.48 13.29
C GLY A 540 -10.05 -35.08 11.86
N GLN A 541 -11.20 -35.52 11.39
CA GLN A 541 -11.67 -35.21 10.03
C GLN A 541 -13.20 -35.25 9.95
N VAL A 542 -13.74 -34.45 9.05
CA VAL A 542 -15.13 -34.49 8.62
C VAL A 542 -15.17 -35.17 7.25
N THR A 543 -16.01 -36.17 7.10
CA THR A 543 -16.11 -36.94 5.84
C THR A 543 -17.55 -36.93 5.31
N LEU A 544 -17.67 -36.93 3.99
CA LEU A 544 -18.90 -37.12 3.25
C LEU A 544 -18.73 -38.36 2.38
N ASN A 545 -19.53 -39.37 2.60
CA ASN A 545 -19.39 -40.69 1.97
C ASN A 545 -17.95 -41.26 2.02
N ARG A 546 -17.30 -41.25 3.20
CA ARG A 546 -15.91 -41.67 3.45
C ARG A 546 -14.82 -40.77 2.88
N HIS A 547 -15.14 -39.73 2.10
CA HIS A 547 -14.19 -38.77 1.55
C HIS A 547 -14.06 -37.55 2.48
N ALA A 548 -12.84 -37.16 2.81
CA ALA A 548 -12.63 -35.98 3.64
C ALA A 548 -13.08 -34.71 2.91
N THR A 549 -13.76 -33.80 3.61
CA THR A 549 -14.24 -32.51 3.00
C THR A 549 -13.10 -31.69 2.42
N SER A 550 -11.89 -31.81 2.96
CA SER A 550 -10.68 -31.15 2.45
C SER A 550 -10.16 -31.71 1.12
N GLU A 551 -10.56 -32.93 0.73
CA GLU A 551 -10.15 -33.59 -0.52
C GLU A 551 -11.17 -33.34 -1.66
N ILE A 552 -12.35 -32.82 -1.33
CA ILE A 552 -13.42 -32.58 -2.29
C ILE A 552 -13.22 -31.17 -2.88
N ASP A 553 -13.43 -31.04 -4.20
CA ASP A 553 -13.48 -29.73 -4.81
C ASP A 553 -14.54 -28.83 -4.17
N LYS A 554 -14.18 -27.58 -3.85
CA LYS A 554 -15.05 -26.67 -3.11
C LYS A 554 -16.36 -26.34 -3.85
N HIS A 555 -16.30 -26.20 -5.17
CA HIS A 555 -17.50 -25.98 -5.98
C HIS A 555 -18.41 -27.21 -5.94
N THR A 556 -17.83 -28.40 -6.06
CA THR A 556 -18.56 -29.68 -5.96
C THR A 556 -19.16 -29.86 -4.59
N LEU A 557 -18.39 -29.66 -3.50
CA LEU A 557 -18.88 -29.76 -2.14
C LEU A 557 -20.08 -28.81 -1.88
N ARG A 558 -19.91 -27.50 -2.19
CA ARG A 558 -20.93 -26.48 -1.93
C ARG A 558 -22.12 -26.52 -2.90
N SER A 559 -22.00 -27.20 -4.04
CA SER A 559 -23.14 -27.50 -4.92
C SER A 559 -23.98 -28.66 -4.38
N TYR A 560 -23.40 -29.54 -3.55
CA TYR A 560 -24.06 -30.71 -2.95
C TYR A 560 -24.57 -30.42 -1.54
N VAL A 561 -23.79 -29.70 -0.71
CA VAL A 561 -24.13 -29.35 0.67
C VAL A 561 -24.50 -27.86 0.76
N ASN A 562 -25.77 -27.57 0.98
CA ASN A 562 -26.26 -26.20 1.12
C ASN A 562 -26.22 -25.76 2.60
N TYR A 563 -25.58 -24.61 2.85
CA TYR A 563 -25.54 -23.96 4.16
C TYR A 563 -26.44 -22.74 4.19
N VAL A 564 -27.45 -22.73 5.08
CA VAL A 564 -28.32 -21.58 5.32
C VAL A 564 -27.94 -20.97 6.67
N PRO A 565 -27.39 -19.73 6.70
CA PRO A 565 -27.03 -19.07 7.94
C PRO A 565 -28.27 -18.59 8.72
N GLN A 566 -28.11 -18.37 10.02
CA GLN A 566 -29.18 -17.85 10.90
C GLN A 566 -29.71 -16.48 10.44
N THR A 567 -28.81 -15.62 9.97
CA THR A 567 -29.11 -14.30 9.39
C THR A 567 -28.63 -14.29 7.95
N PRO A 568 -29.50 -14.70 6.98
CA PRO A 568 -29.14 -14.68 5.58
C PRO A 568 -29.05 -13.23 5.09
N TYR A 569 -28.02 -12.93 4.30
CA TYR A 569 -27.90 -11.65 3.61
C TYR A 569 -28.65 -11.70 2.28
N ILE A 570 -29.58 -10.77 2.09
CA ILE A 570 -30.36 -10.67 0.84
C ILE A 570 -29.76 -9.53 0.01
N PHE A 571 -29.23 -9.89 -1.15
CA PHE A 571 -28.69 -8.91 -2.10
C PHE A 571 -29.83 -8.15 -2.78
N SER A 572 -29.56 -6.88 -3.14
CA SER A 572 -30.50 -6.09 -3.96
C SER A 572 -30.47 -6.62 -5.40
N GLY A 573 -31.65 -6.85 -5.98
CA GLY A 573 -31.79 -7.37 -7.33
C GLY A 573 -33.07 -8.19 -7.49
N THR A 574 -33.23 -8.81 -8.64
CA THR A 574 -34.30 -9.78 -8.88
C THR A 574 -33.91 -11.15 -8.34
N VAL A 575 -34.90 -12.01 -8.04
CA VAL A 575 -34.63 -13.40 -7.62
C VAL A 575 -33.79 -14.13 -8.67
N LYS A 576 -33.95 -13.82 -9.95
CA LYS A 576 -33.13 -14.39 -11.03
C LYS A 576 -31.68 -13.97 -10.91
N ASP A 577 -31.37 -12.71 -10.56
CA ASP A 577 -30.00 -12.20 -10.42
C ASP A 577 -29.28 -12.82 -9.23
N ILE A 578 -30.02 -13.31 -8.22
CA ILE A 578 -29.45 -13.96 -7.03
C ILE A 578 -29.12 -15.43 -7.31
N TRP A 579 -29.80 -16.07 -8.27
CA TRP A 579 -29.69 -17.51 -8.58
C TRP A 579 -28.87 -17.80 -9.84
N SER A 580 -28.49 -16.79 -10.61
CA SER A 580 -27.61 -16.90 -11.78
C SER A 580 -26.13 -16.75 -11.42
#